data_ad3f03eed028debbd293280f0e5e2867
#
_entry.id   ad3f03eed028debbd293280f0e5e2867
#
_cell.length_a   1.000
_cell.length_b   1.000
_cell.length_c   1.000
_cell.angle_alpha   90.00
_cell.angle_beta   90.00
_cell.angle_gamma   90.00
#
_symmetry.space_group_name_H-M   'P 1'
#
loop_
_entity.id
_entity.type
_entity.pdbx_description
1 polymer ?
#
loop_
_entity_poly.entity_id
_entity_poly.type
_entity_poly.pdbx_seq_one_letter_code
_entity_poly.pdbx_strand_id
1 'polypeptide(L)'
;MAERTFIINAPINRVQSIITDFFTREGWTCTPSTTGGIHLNRGNKGLTIALGALALGSFYLSQDIDLATGPQGETIAVYRPSTGKALIGGAIGVHKSMKTHAEYVEKLTQALQSQGILLGVQ
;
A
#
# COMPACT_ATOMS: atom_id res chain seq x y z
N MET A 1 1.08 -10.04 -12.34
CA MET A 1 1.71 -8.86 -11.72
C MET A 1 0.78 -8.27 -10.67
N ALA A 2 1.33 -8.02 -9.51
CA ALA A 2 0.53 -7.56 -8.38
C ALA A 2 0.32 -6.04 -8.34
N GLU A 3 1.08 -5.29 -9.11
CA GLU A 3 0.95 -3.84 -9.16
C GLU A 3 -0.41 -3.42 -9.69
N ARG A 4 -1.04 -2.47 -9.01
CA ARG A 4 -2.35 -1.95 -9.42
C ARG A 4 -2.31 -0.43 -9.50
N THR A 5 -2.97 0.11 -10.50
CA THR A 5 -3.04 1.56 -10.72
C THR A 5 -4.45 2.05 -10.47
N PHE A 6 -4.58 3.03 -9.57
CA PHE A 6 -5.85 3.69 -9.26
C PHE A 6 -5.87 5.05 -9.91
N ILE A 7 -6.96 5.36 -10.60
CA ILE A 7 -7.18 6.68 -11.20
C ILE A 7 -8.25 7.37 -10.36
N ILE A 8 -7.88 8.49 -9.72
CA ILE A 8 -8.66 9.10 -8.66
C ILE A 8 -8.99 10.55 -9.01
N ASN A 9 -10.27 10.89 -8.98
CA ASN A 9 -10.76 12.22 -9.31
C ASN A 9 -10.64 13.17 -8.11
N ALA A 10 -9.41 13.47 -7.73
CA ALA A 10 -9.09 14.40 -6.65
C ALA A 10 -7.66 14.89 -6.80
N PRO A 11 -7.30 16.06 -6.27
CA PRO A 11 -5.93 16.55 -6.34
C PRO A 11 -4.99 15.68 -5.49
N ILE A 12 -3.72 15.66 -5.85
CA ILE A 12 -2.72 14.76 -5.28
C ILE A 12 -2.60 14.89 -3.76
N ASN A 13 -2.63 16.10 -3.23
CA ASN A 13 -2.52 16.32 -1.78
C ASN A 13 -3.73 15.76 -1.03
N ARG A 14 -4.91 15.86 -1.61
CA ARG A 14 -6.12 15.27 -1.02
C ARG A 14 -6.07 13.75 -1.05
N VAL A 15 -5.63 13.19 -2.17
CA VAL A 15 -5.48 11.73 -2.32
C VAL A 15 -4.45 11.20 -1.33
N GLN A 16 -3.34 11.91 -1.16
CA GLN A 16 -2.31 11.53 -0.19
C GLN A 16 -2.89 11.46 1.23
N SER A 17 -3.70 12.46 1.63
CA SER A 17 -4.35 12.45 2.94
C SER A 17 -5.33 11.31 3.09
N ILE A 18 -6.16 11.06 2.07
CA ILE A 18 -7.16 9.99 2.10
C ILE A 18 -6.49 8.63 2.25
N ILE A 19 -5.45 8.37 1.47
CA ILE A 19 -4.74 7.08 1.50
C ILE A 19 -4.00 6.91 2.82
N THR A 20 -3.32 7.96 3.29
CA THR A 20 -2.62 7.94 4.59
C THR A 20 -3.59 7.63 5.72
N ASP A 21 -4.73 8.30 5.77
CA ASP A 21 -5.74 8.05 6.79
C ASP A 21 -6.28 6.64 6.72
N PHE A 22 -6.55 6.16 5.52
CA PHE A 22 -7.06 4.80 5.30
C PHE A 22 -6.10 3.75 5.87
N PHE A 23 -4.82 3.80 5.48
CA PHE A 23 -3.84 2.81 5.93
C PHE A 23 -3.50 2.96 7.41
N THR A 24 -3.50 4.19 7.93
CA THR A 24 -3.27 4.42 9.36
C THR A 24 -4.36 3.76 10.20
N ARG A 25 -5.61 3.85 9.77
CA ARG A 25 -6.72 3.18 10.45
C ARG A 25 -6.62 1.67 10.40
N GLU A 26 -5.99 1.14 9.35
CA GLU A 26 -5.78 -0.29 9.18
C GLU A 26 -4.54 -0.82 9.90
N GLY A 27 -3.86 0.03 10.66
CA GLY A 27 -2.70 -0.37 11.45
C GLY A 27 -1.36 -0.25 10.73
N TRP A 28 -1.32 0.41 9.60
CA TRP A 28 -0.07 0.66 8.87
C TRP A 28 0.59 1.95 9.32
N THR A 29 1.91 1.99 9.24
CA THR A 29 2.69 3.22 9.40
C THR A 29 2.96 3.80 8.03
N CYS A 30 2.59 5.05 7.84
CA CYS A 30 2.75 5.75 6.56
C CYS A 30 3.83 6.81 6.67
N THR A 31 4.78 6.79 5.74
CA THR A 31 5.83 7.81 5.66
C THR A 31 5.89 8.37 4.24
N PRO A 32 6.19 9.67 4.06
CA PRO A 32 6.37 10.21 2.72
C PRO A 32 7.54 9.53 2.03
N SER A 33 7.36 9.17 0.76
CA SER A 33 8.47 8.64 -0.02
C SER A 33 9.21 9.78 -0.71
N THR A 34 10.47 9.52 -1.10
CA THR A 34 11.29 10.51 -1.80
C THR A 34 10.75 10.82 -3.21
N THR A 35 9.88 9.98 -3.74
CA THR A 35 9.28 10.14 -5.07
C THR A 35 7.93 10.84 -5.04
N GLY A 36 7.51 11.37 -3.88
CA GLY A 36 6.22 12.05 -3.73
C GLY A 36 5.06 11.14 -3.40
N GLY A 37 5.33 9.84 -3.21
CA GLY A 37 4.31 8.88 -2.84
C GLY A 37 4.28 8.59 -1.35
N ILE A 38 3.82 7.38 -1.00
CA ILE A 38 3.66 6.95 0.39
C ILE A 38 4.33 5.59 0.57
N HIS A 39 5.21 5.51 1.56
CA HIS A 39 5.78 4.23 1.97
C HIS A 39 4.97 3.69 3.14
N LEU A 40 4.53 2.43 3.01
CA LEU A 40 3.68 1.76 3.99
C LEU A 40 4.44 0.62 4.64
N ASN A 41 4.39 0.54 5.96
CA ASN A 41 4.91 -0.64 6.63
C ASN A 41 4.01 -1.03 7.81
N ARG A 42 3.97 -2.32 8.09
CA ARG A 42 3.15 -2.91 9.14
C ARG A 42 3.90 -4.10 9.73
N GLY A 43 3.68 -4.37 11.01
CA GLY A 43 4.30 -5.46 11.73
C GLY A 43 5.55 -5.02 12.46
N ASN A 44 6.21 -5.99 13.09
CA ASN A 44 7.42 -5.77 13.87
C ASN A 44 8.60 -6.38 13.14
N LYS A 45 9.46 -5.53 12.58
CA LYS A 45 10.63 -5.98 11.84
C LYS A 45 11.58 -6.83 12.68
N GLY A 46 11.85 -6.39 13.91
CA GLY A 46 12.72 -7.13 14.81
C GLY A 46 12.16 -8.50 15.16
N LEU A 47 10.87 -8.56 15.47
CA LEU A 47 10.20 -9.83 15.76
C LEU A 47 10.18 -10.76 14.54
N THR A 48 9.93 -10.22 13.37
CA THR A 48 9.90 -10.99 12.14
C THR A 48 11.28 -11.59 11.84
N ILE A 49 12.35 -10.82 12.03
CA ILE A 49 13.71 -11.29 11.83
C ILE A 49 14.05 -12.40 12.83
N ALA A 50 13.67 -12.22 14.09
CA ALA A 50 13.98 -13.19 15.15
C ALA A 50 13.21 -14.49 15.02
N LEU A 51 11.92 -14.42 14.68
CA LEU A 51 11.03 -15.58 14.66
C LEU A 51 10.72 -16.10 13.27
N GLY A 52 11.00 -15.31 12.23
CA GLY A 52 10.71 -15.68 10.84
C GLY A 52 9.24 -15.97 10.63
N ALA A 53 8.94 -17.15 10.05
CA ALA A 53 7.57 -17.52 9.71
C ALA A 53 6.67 -17.68 10.94
N LEU A 54 7.25 -17.82 12.13
CA LEU A 54 6.46 -17.98 13.36
C LEU A 54 5.85 -16.67 13.84
N ALA A 55 6.27 -15.53 13.30
CA ALA A 55 5.75 -14.21 13.66
C ALA A 55 4.49 -13.87 12.86
N LEU A 56 3.51 -14.77 12.82
CA LEU A 56 2.37 -14.68 11.91
C LEU A 56 1.56 -13.38 12.02
N GLY A 57 1.20 -12.98 13.24
CA GLY A 57 0.41 -11.76 13.46
C GLY A 57 1.22 -10.48 13.40
N SER A 58 2.55 -10.58 13.55
CA SER A 58 3.45 -9.44 13.58
C SER A 58 4.41 -9.43 12.39
N PHE A 59 4.07 -10.16 11.33
CA PHE A 59 4.91 -10.28 10.14
C PHE A 59 5.16 -8.90 9.54
N TYR A 60 6.45 -8.54 9.37
CA TYR A 60 6.80 -7.25 8.80
C TYR A 60 6.49 -7.21 7.31
N LEU A 61 5.69 -6.25 6.92
CA LEU A 61 5.32 -6.01 5.53
C LEU A 61 5.62 -4.57 5.15
N SER A 62 6.09 -4.37 3.94
CA SER A 62 6.40 -3.06 3.40
C SER A 62 5.78 -2.95 2.01
N GLN A 63 5.15 -1.84 1.72
CA GLN A 63 4.51 -1.58 0.42
C GLN A 63 4.70 -0.13 0.04
N ASP A 64 4.53 0.19 -1.23
CA ASP A 64 4.71 1.55 -1.71
C ASP A 64 3.55 1.95 -2.60
N ILE A 65 3.16 3.23 -2.50
CA ILE A 65 2.20 3.84 -3.41
C ILE A 65 2.88 5.07 -4.00
N ASP A 66 3.05 5.07 -5.32
CA ASP A 66 3.57 6.25 -6.04
C ASP A 66 2.38 7.08 -6.50
N LEU A 67 2.47 8.39 -6.31
CA LEU A 67 1.42 9.33 -6.70
C LEU A 67 1.94 10.25 -7.79
N ALA A 68 1.11 10.48 -8.79
CA ALA A 68 1.41 11.41 -9.88
C ALA A 68 0.12 12.13 -10.29
N THR A 69 0.26 13.35 -10.79
CA THR A 69 -0.86 14.12 -11.31
C THR A 69 -1.04 13.78 -12.79
N GLY A 70 -2.27 13.41 -13.17
CA GLY A 70 -2.60 13.15 -14.56
C GLY A 70 -2.91 14.41 -15.35
N PRO A 71 -3.14 14.27 -16.67
CA PRO A 71 -3.31 15.43 -17.56
C PRO A 71 -4.55 16.27 -17.30
N GLN A 72 -5.54 15.71 -16.59
CA GLN A 72 -6.77 16.45 -16.28
C GLN A 72 -6.86 16.85 -14.81
N GLY A 73 -5.75 16.78 -14.08
CA GLY A 73 -5.72 17.09 -12.64
C GLY A 73 -6.11 15.93 -11.74
N GLU A 74 -6.43 14.77 -12.31
CA GLU A 74 -6.68 13.56 -11.52
C GLU A 74 -5.36 13.05 -10.93
N THR A 75 -5.46 12.18 -9.93
CA THR A 75 -4.29 11.55 -9.33
C THR A 75 -4.18 10.11 -9.79
N ILE A 76 -2.98 9.73 -10.20
CA ILE A 76 -2.65 8.35 -10.56
C ILE A 76 -1.83 7.76 -9.44
N ALA A 77 -2.37 6.72 -8.79
CA ALA A 77 -1.73 6.06 -7.65
C ALA A 77 -1.35 4.64 -8.06
N VAL A 78 -0.06 4.34 -8.04
CA VAL A 78 0.45 3.01 -8.37
C VAL A 78 0.82 2.29 -7.08
N TYR A 79 0.05 1.28 -6.73
CA TYR A 79 0.19 0.52 -5.50
C TYR A 79 0.95 -0.77 -5.77
N ARG A 80 2.09 -0.92 -5.09
CA ARG A 80 3.02 -2.04 -5.28
C ARG A 80 3.23 -2.82 -4.00
N PRO A 81 3.28 -4.17 -4.09
CA PRO A 81 3.68 -4.97 -2.93
C PRO A 81 5.19 -4.88 -2.72
N SER A 82 5.64 -5.31 -1.54
CA SER A 82 7.06 -5.43 -1.26
C SER A 82 7.71 -6.48 -2.16
N THR A 83 8.91 -6.21 -2.63
CA THR A 83 9.69 -7.13 -3.47
C THR A 83 11.15 -7.12 -3.04
N GLY A 84 11.86 -8.19 -3.38
CA GLY A 84 13.30 -8.28 -3.18
C GLY A 84 13.72 -8.11 -1.73
N LYS A 85 14.65 -7.19 -1.49
CA LYS A 85 15.23 -6.98 -0.16
C LYS A 85 14.24 -6.47 0.88
N ALA A 86 13.09 -5.95 0.45
CA ALA A 86 12.08 -5.48 1.38
C ALA A 86 11.29 -6.62 2.03
N LEU A 87 11.44 -7.85 1.54
CA LEU A 87 10.75 -9.01 2.07
C LEU A 87 11.59 -9.70 3.14
N ILE A 88 10.93 -10.10 4.21
CA ILE A 88 11.51 -10.84 5.32
C ILE A 88 10.68 -12.09 5.52
N GLY A 89 11.32 -13.24 5.73
CA GLY A 89 10.63 -14.51 5.92
C GLY A 89 10.61 -15.43 4.72
N GLY A 90 11.38 -15.11 3.67
CA GLY A 90 11.54 -15.98 2.51
C GLY A 90 10.25 -16.20 1.74
N ALA A 91 9.99 -17.45 1.34
CA ALA A 91 8.81 -17.79 0.54
C ALA A 91 7.50 -17.48 1.26
N ILE A 92 7.46 -17.64 2.58
CA ILE A 92 6.28 -17.31 3.38
C ILE A 92 6.06 -15.80 3.37
N GLY A 93 7.13 -15.00 3.45
CA GLY A 93 7.06 -13.56 3.37
C GLY A 93 6.51 -13.07 2.03
N VAL A 94 6.96 -13.68 0.94
CA VAL A 94 6.44 -13.37 -0.41
C VAL A 94 4.95 -13.66 -0.49
N HIS A 95 4.52 -14.84 -0.06
CA HIS A 95 3.11 -15.23 -0.09
C HIS A 95 2.26 -14.27 0.75
N LYS A 96 2.71 -13.95 1.96
CA LYS A 96 2.00 -13.05 2.87
C LYS A 96 1.88 -11.64 2.28
N SER A 97 2.96 -11.14 1.68
CA SER A 97 2.98 -9.81 1.06
C SER A 97 1.99 -9.74 -0.11
N MET A 98 2.00 -10.73 -0.99
CA MET A 98 1.10 -10.74 -2.15
C MET A 98 -0.36 -10.85 -1.75
N LYS A 99 -0.66 -11.70 -0.77
CA LYS A 99 -2.02 -11.86 -0.26
C LYS A 99 -2.52 -10.58 0.39
N THR A 100 -1.69 -9.95 1.21
CA THR A 100 -2.04 -8.70 1.88
C THR A 100 -2.24 -7.58 0.87
N HIS A 101 -1.38 -7.49 -0.13
CA HIS A 101 -1.54 -6.51 -1.20
C HIS A 101 -2.90 -6.66 -1.89
N ALA A 102 -3.27 -7.89 -2.29
CA ALA A 102 -4.54 -8.15 -2.95
C ALA A 102 -5.73 -7.75 -2.08
N GLU A 103 -5.66 -8.04 -0.77
CA GLU A 103 -6.69 -7.66 0.18
C GLU A 103 -6.86 -6.14 0.26
N TYR A 104 -5.76 -5.41 0.34
CA TYR A 104 -5.81 -3.95 0.47
C TYR A 104 -6.13 -3.25 -0.84
N VAL A 105 -5.81 -3.85 -1.98
CA VAL A 105 -6.30 -3.35 -3.27
C VAL A 105 -7.82 -3.30 -3.26
N GLU A 106 -8.47 -4.36 -2.81
CA GLU A 106 -9.92 -4.40 -2.75
C GLU A 106 -10.49 -3.43 -1.72
N LYS A 107 -9.91 -3.39 -0.52
CA LYS A 107 -10.37 -2.48 0.53
C LYS A 107 -10.22 -1.01 0.12
N LEU A 108 -9.09 -0.66 -0.50
CA LEU A 108 -8.87 0.71 -0.96
C LEU A 108 -9.81 1.07 -2.10
N THR A 109 -10.07 0.13 -3.01
CA THR A 109 -11.05 0.32 -4.08
C THR A 109 -12.41 0.70 -3.50
N GLN A 110 -12.88 -0.06 -2.51
CA GLN A 110 -14.16 0.20 -1.87
C GLN A 110 -14.18 1.53 -1.14
N ALA A 111 -13.09 1.89 -0.46
CA ALA A 111 -13.00 3.16 0.25
C ALA A 111 -13.08 4.36 -0.71
N LEU A 112 -12.39 4.27 -1.84
CA LEU A 112 -12.41 5.34 -2.85
C LEU A 112 -13.77 5.42 -3.57
N GLN A 113 -14.39 4.27 -3.83
CA GLN A 113 -15.73 4.25 -4.42
C GLN A 113 -16.76 4.86 -3.48
N SER A 114 -16.65 4.60 -2.19
CA SER A 114 -17.60 5.16 -1.23
C SER A 114 -17.48 6.67 -1.10
N GLN A 115 -16.34 7.25 -1.46
CA GLN A 115 -16.16 8.70 -1.51
C GLN A 115 -16.54 9.29 -2.87
N GLY A 116 -16.87 8.45 -3.84
CA GLY A 116 -17.29 8.90 -5.17
C GLY A 116 -16.18 9.49 -6.02
N ILE A 117 -14.93 9.19 -5.73
CA ILE A 117 -13.77 9.77 -6.43
C ILE A 117 -12.97 8.77 -7.25
N LEU A 118 -13.30 7.50 -7.22
CA LEU A 118 -12.57 6.50 -8.00
C LEU A 118 -13.05 6.50 -9.45
N LEU A 119 -12.14 6.80 -10.39
CA LEU A 119 -12.44 6.77 -11.82
C LEU A 119 -12.19 5.40 -12.44
N GLY A 120 -11.20 4.68 -11.95
CA GLY A 120 -10.90 3.33 -12.44
C GLY A 120 -9.72 2.70 -11.72
N VAL A 121 -9.61 1.37 -11.91
CA VAL A 121 -8.50 0.57 -11.39
C VAL A 121 -7.97 -0.27 -12.55
N GLN A 122 -6.66 -0.24 -12.75
CA GLN A 122 -6.01 -0.98 -13.84
C GLN A 122 -5.00 -1.99 -13.35
#